data_dc15d44ac9181ca009c47c242d0af466
#
_entry.id   dc15d44ac9181ca009c47c242d0af466
#
_cell.length_a   1.000
_cell.length_b   1.000
_cell.length_c   1.000
_cell.angle_alpha   90.00
_cell.angle_beta   90.00
_cell.angle_gamma   90.00
#
_symmetry.space_group_name_H-M   'P 1'
#
loop_
_entity.id
_entity.type
_entity.pdbx_description
1 polymer ?
#
loop_
_entity_poly.entity_id
_entity_poly.type
_entity_poly.pdbx_seq_one_letter_code
_entity_poly.pdbx_strand_id
1 'polypeptide(L)'
;QGKIANMHALGIVSEITNTKLGELGTTTFRPPYSPITFGALVGRNVGQFFDITRKTPIHDWHVKNNAKFEDVGQWKRAWYYPSEKENMYEAVQRESKAARTNAGILDASTLGKIDIQGSDASEFLNRVYTNAWSKLAIGKCRYGLMLNEDGMVYDDGVTTRLGENHYIMTTTTGGAATVMAKLEDFLQTE
;
A
#
# COMPACT_ATOMS: atom_id res chain seq x y z
N GLN A 1 45.91 10.97 12.89
CA GLN A 1 44.46 11.09 13.17
C GLN A 1 44.04 12.50 12.76
N GLY A 2 43.42 12.65 11.60
CA GLY A 2 42.88 13.91 11.10
C GLY A 2 41.78 14.42 12.03
N LYS A 3 41.95 15.63 12.57
CA LYS A 3 40.90 16.33 13.30
C LYS A 3 39.80 16.65 12.29
N ILE A 4 38.61 16.10 12.50
CA ILE A 4 37.42 16.39 11.67
C ILE A 4 37.05 17.86 11.93
N ALA A 5 36.93 18.67 10.88
CA ALA A 5 36.61 20.10 11.00
C ALA A 5 35.37 20.38 11.87
N ASN A 6 34.40 19.48 11.83
CA ASN A 6 33.20 19.58 12.66
C ASN A 6 33.44 19.46 14.17
N MET A 7 34.51 18.81 14.58
CA MET A 7 34.86 18.71 16.02
C MET A 7 35.28 20.04 16.61
N HIS A 8 35.89 20.93 15.80
CA HIS A 8 36.22 22.27 16.24
C HIS A 8 34.96 23.11 16.46
N ALA A 9 34.02 23.06 15.53
CA ALA A 9 32.72 23.74 15.64
C ALA A 9 31.92 23.25 16.85
N LEU A 10 31.89 21.94 17.06
CA LEU A 10 31.26 21.35 18.25
C LEU A 10 31.92 21.72 19.55
N GLY A 11 33.26 21.88 19.54
CA GLY A 11 34.01 22.41 20.67
C GLY A 11 33.55 23.82 21.07
N ILE A 12 33.41 24.71 20.10
CA ILE A 12 32.91 26.08 20.31
C ILE A 12 31.47 26.05 20.87
N VAL A 13 30.59 25.21 20.32
CA VAL A 13 29.21 25.05 20.83
C VAL A 13 29.23 24.51 22.26
N SER A 14 30.10 23.54 22.56
CA SER A 14 30.30 22.99 23.92
C SER A 14 30.68 24.10 24.94
N GLU A 15 31.61 24.95 24.56
CA GLU A 15 32.04 26.08 25.40
C GLU A 15 30.92 27.10 25.62
N ILE A 16 30.23 27.52 24.54
CA ILE A 16 29.13 28.50 24.59
C ILE A 16 27.96 27.99 25.42
N THR A 17 27.60 26.71 25.28
CA THR A 17 26.44 26.10 25.95
C THR A 17 26.79 25.51 27.32
N ASN A 18 28.04 25.47 27.68
CA ASN A 18 28.54 24.78 28.87
C ASN A 18 28.07 23.32 28.97
N THR A 19 27.96 22.64 27.80
CA THR A 19 27.52 21.27 27.67
C THR A 19 28.68 20.39 27.24
N LYS A 20 28.83 19.21 27.83
CA LYS A 20 29.93 18.31 27.47
C LYS A 20 29.83 17.89 26.00
N LEU A 21 30.97 17.83 25.32
CA LEU A 21 31.04 17.52 23.88
C LEU A 21 30.29 16.22 23.51
N GLY A 22 30.33 15.18 24.36
CA GLY A 22 29.62 13.92 24.16
C GLY A 22 28.12 14.00 24.33
N GLU A 23 27.60 15.07 24.94
CA GLU A 23 26.16 15.29 25.16
C GLU A 23 25.53 16.16 24.06
N LEU A 24 26.35 16.79 23.20
CA LEU A 24 25.90 17.64 22.12
C LEU A 24 25.35 16.86 20.90
N GLY A 25 25.46 15.54 20.93
CA GLY A 25 24.99 14.68 19.87
C GLY A 25 25.70 14.93 18.54
N THR A 26 26.62 14.05 18.18
CA THR A 26 27.31 14.16 16.90
C THR A 26 26.64 13.27 15.87
N THR A 27 25.91 13.86 14.93
CA THR A 27 25.58 13.16 13.68
C THR A 27 26.75 13.39 12.72
N THR A 28 27.51 12.33 12.44
CA THR A 28 28.55 12.39 11.42
C THR A 28 27.94 11.93 10.09
N PHE A 29 27.70 12.86 9.20
CA PHE A 29 27.31 12.54 7.84
C PHE A 29 28.55 12.17 7.02
N ARG A 30 28.61 10.97 6.52
CA ARG A 30 29.63 10.52 5.57
C ARG A 30 29.04 10.45 4.17
N PRO A 31 29.60 11.18 3.19
CA PRO A 31 29.20 10.97 1.80
C PRO A 31 29.79 9.63 1.27
N PRO A 32 29.09 8.92 0.36
CA PRO A 32 27.73 9.19 -0.08
C PRO A 32 26.71 8.92 1.03
N TYR A 33 25.71 9.75 1.11
CA TYR A 33 24.62 9.55 2.07
C TYR A 33 23.82 8.31 1.68
N SER A 34 23.80 7.31 2.55
CA SER A 34 22.89 6.18 2.38
C SER A 34 21.50 6.61 2.83
N PRO A 35 20.46 6.40 2.00
CA PRO A 35 19.09 6.61 2.45
C PRO A 35 18.82 5.76 3.68
N ILE A 36 18.37 6.40 4.77
CA ILE A 36 17.97 5.70 5.99
C ILE A 36 16.45 5.61 5.99
N THR A 37 15.90 4.40 6.07
CA THR A 37 14.47 4.21 6.21
C THR A 37 13.98 4.74 7.56
N PHE A 38 12.75 5.21 7.63
CA PHE A 38 12.15 5.64 8.90
C PHE A 38 12.18 4.53 9.95
N GLY A 39 12.01 3.27 9.56
CA GLY A 39 12.12 2.13 10.47
C GLY A 39 13.51 1.99 11.12
N ALA A 40 14.59 2.30 10.39
CA ALA A 40 15.94 2.30 10.93
C ALA A 40 16.19 3.48 11.88
N LEU A 41 15.59 4.65 11.63
CA LEU A 41 15.66 5.83 12.51
C LEU A 41 14.91 5.63 13.81
N VAL A 42 13.76 4.99 13.77
CA VAL A 42 12.85 4.84 14.91
C VAL A 42 13.27 3.71 15.84
N GLY A 43 14.02 2.74 15.34
CA GLY A 43 14.45 1.57 16.10
C GLY A 43 13.33 0.53 16.28
N ARG A 44 13.53 -0.40 17.21
CA ARG A 44 12.64 -1.54 17.44
C ARG A 44 11.41 -1.21 18.29
N ASN A 45 11.47 -0.15 19.07
CA ASN A 45 10.38 0.29 19.94
C ASN A 45 9.51 1.34 19.27
N VAL A 46 9.02 1.01 18.10
CA VAL A 46 8.04 1.83 17.37
C VAL A 46 6.70 1.63 18.01
N GLY A 47 6.24 2.62 18.75
CA GLY A 47 4.87 2.62 19.25
C GLY A 47 3.85 2.67 18.10
N GLN A 48 2.60 2.45 18.42
CA GLN A 48 1.46 2.43 17.48
C GLN A 48 1.33 3.68 16.58
N PHE A 49 2.02 4.78 16.89
CA PHE A 49 2.04 5.98 16.06
C PHE A 49 2.91 5.85 14.80
N PHE A 50 3.83 4.87 14.77
CA PHE A 50 4.65 4.59 13.61
C PHE A 50 4.08 3.44 12.76
N ASP A 51 3.29 2.59 13.36
CA ASP A 51 2.56 1.53 12.68
C ASP A 51 1.16 2.06 12.32
N ILE A 52 1.12 2.91 11.31
CA ILE A 52 -0.15 3.47 10.83
C ILE A 52 -1.00 2.34 10.29
N THR A 53 -2.00 1.96 11.06
CA THR A 53 -2.93 0.91 10.69
C THR A 53 -4.16 1.53 10.02
N ARG A 54 -4.41 1.14 8.78
CA ARG A 54 -5.66 1.46 8.08
C ARG A 54 -6.72 0.43 8.42
N LYS A 55 -7.93 0.91 8.69
CA LYS A 55 -9.10 0.09 8.99
C LYS A 55 -10.17 0.29 7.94
N THR A 56 -10.88 -0.78 7.59
CA THR A 56 -12.03 -0.68 6.68
C THR A 56 -13.22 0.01 7.36
N PRO A 57 -14.19 0.54 6.61
CA PRO A 57 -15.38 1.16 7.21
C PRO A 57 -16.18 0.23 8.12
N ILE A 58 -16.10 -1.08 7.91
CA ILE A 58 -16.80 -2.10 8.70
C ILE A 58 -15.87 -2.85 9.67
N HIS A 59 -14.69 -2.29 9.97
CA HIS A 59 -13.70 -2.92 10.84
C HIS A 59 -14.29 -3.34 12.21
N ASP A 60 -15.07 -2.49 12.84
CA ASP A 60 -15.64 -2.77 14.14
C ASP A 60 -16.66 -3.93 14.09
N TRP A 61 -17.35 -4.08 12.97
CA TRP A 61 -18.19 -5.25 12.72
C TRP A 61 -17.37 -6.53 12.65
N HIS A 62 -16.22 -6.51 11.96
CA HIS A 62 -15.31 -7.64 11.91
C HIS A 62 -14.81 -8.02 13.31
N VAL A 63 -14.39 -7.02 14.10
CA VAL A 63 -13.94 -7.24 15.48
C VAL A 63 -15.06 -7.86 16.33
N LYS A 64 -16.27 -7.33 16.24
CA LYS A 64 -17.45 -7.82 16.98
C LYS A 64 -17.80 -9.27 16.60
N ASN A 65 -17.49 -9.69 15.39
CA ASN A 65 -17.72 -11.06 14.92
C ASN A 65 -16.45 -11.95 15.03
N ASN A 66 -15.50 -11.58 15.90
CA ASN A 66 -14.28 -12.36 16.20
C ASN A 66 -13.37 -12.61 14.99
N ALA A 67 -13.39 -11.75 13.97
CA ALA A 67 -12.50 -11.88 12.83
C ALA A 67 -11.03 -11.94 13.28
N LYS A 68 -10.26 -12.81 12.66
CA LYS A 68 -8.80 -12.73 12.67
C LYS A 68 -8.36 -11.86 11.52
N PHE A 69 -7.33 -11.06 11.76
CA PHE A 69 -6.84 -10.09 10.77
C PHE A 69 -5.47 -10.49 10.26
N GLU A 70 -5.22 -10.15 9.02
CA GLU A 70 -3.89 -10.13 8.43
C GLU A 70 -3.49 -8.69 8.10
N ASP A 71 -2.18 -8.42 8.11
CA ASP A 71 -1.62 -7.16 7.69
C ASP A 71 -1.29 -7.22 6.19
N VAL A 72 -1.94 -6.36 5.40
CA VAL A 72 -1.64 -6.21 3.97
C VAL A 72 -1.23 -4.76 3.73
N GLY A 73 0.07 -4.52 3.65
CA GLY A 73 0.60 -3.17 3.75
C GLY A 73 0.20 -2.54 5.09
N GLN A 74 -0.45 -1.39 5.05
CA GLN A 74 -0.96 -0.70 6.23
C GLN A 74 -2.38 -1.14 6.66
N TRP A 75 -3.02 -2.03 5.89
CA TRP A 75 -4.39 -2.43 6.14
C TRP A 75 -4.49 -3.61 7.09
N LYS A 76 -5.40 -3.50 8.07
CA LYS A 76 -5.93 -4.64 8.80
C LYS A 76 -7.08 -5.23 7.99
N ARG A 77 -6.82 -6.32 7.27
CA ARG A 77 -7.80 -7.03 6.47
C ARG A 77 -8.38 -8.19 7.25
N ALA A 78 -9.71 -8.30 7.31
CA ALA A 78 -10.34 -9.49 7.88
C ALA A 78 -9.95 -10.73 7.06
N TRP A 79 -9.45 -11.77 7.73
CA TRP A 79 -8.92 -12.98 7.09
C TRP A 79 -9.89 -14.15 7.19
N TYR A 80 -10.28 -14.52 8.42
CA TYR A 80 -11.25 -15.56 8.68
C TYR A 80 -11.95 -15.35 10.02
N TYR A 81 -13.06 -16.07 10.27
CA TYR A 81 -13.90 -15.94 11.46
C TYR A 81 -13.99 -17.27 12.19
N PRO A 82 -13.11 -17.57 13.16
CA PRO A 82 -13.14 -18.85 13.87
C PRO A 82 -14.31 -18.93 14.84
N SER A 83 -14.93 -20.08 14.93
CA SER A 83 -15.79 -20.47 16.05
C SER A 83 -14.93 -20.86 17.26
N GLU A 84 -15.54 -21.03 18.46
CA GLU A 84 -14.83 -21.14 19.76
C GLU A 84 -13.70 -22.18 19.82
N LYS A 85 -13.69 -23.22 19.00
CA LYS A 85 -12.69 -24.29 19.04
C LYS A 85 -12.03 -24.57 17.69
N GLU A 86 -12.31 -23.75 16.69
CA GLU A 86 -11.76 -23.94 15.35
C GLU A 86 -10.35 -23.37 15.23
N ASN A 87 -9.46 -24.13 14.64
CA ASN A 87 -8.21 -23.59 14.10
C ASN A 87 -8.47 -22.90 12.75
N MET A 88 -7.45 -22.26 12.19
CA MET A 88 -7.54 -21.54 10.93
C MET A 88 -8.03 -22.41 9.77
N TYR A 89 -7.51 -23.63 9.65
CA TYR A 89 -7.85 -24.52 8.53
C TYR A 89 -9.32 -24.98 8.59
N GLU A 90 -9.81 -25.30 9.78
CA GLU A 90 -11.20 -25.69 10.01
C GLU A 90 -12.17 -24.53 9.69
N ALA A 91 -11.84 -23.33 10.16
CA ALA A 91 -12.62 -22.12 9.87
C ALA A 91 -12.66 -21.85 8.37
N VAL A 92 -11.52 -21.87 7.68
CA VAL A 92 -11.42 -21.64 6.22
C VAL A 92 -12.18 -22.69 5.43
N GLN A 93 -12.12 -23.98 5.83
CA GLN A 93 -12.90 -25.04 5.18
C GLN A 93 -14.40 -24.83 5.35
N ARG A 94 -14.85 -24.46 6.56
CA ARG A 94 -16.26 -24.17 6.82
C ARG A 94 -16.75 -22.97 5.99
N GLU A 95 -16.00 -21.88 5.98
CA GLU A 95 -16.35 -20.67 5.23
C GLU A 95 -16.36 -20.93 3.71
N SER A 96 -15.37 -21.63 3.20
CA SER A 96 -15.32 -22.02 1.78
C SER A 96 -16.48 -22.90 1.39
N LYS A 97 -16.90 -23.84 2.24
CA LYS A 97 -18.06 -24.69 2.01
C LYS A 97 -19.35 -23.86 2.05
N ALA A 98 -19.48 -22.94 3.02
CA ALA A 98 -20.63 -22.06 3.13
C ALA A 98 -20.78 -21.16 1.89
N ALA A 99 -19.69 -20.58 1.37
CA ALA A 99 -19.70 -19.78 0.17
C ALA A 99 -20.18 -20.55 -1.09
N ARG A 100 -19.95 -21.88 -1.13
CA ARG A 100 -20.38 -22.75 -2.24
C ARG A 100 -21.81 -23.27 -2.11
N THR A 101 -22.30 -23.45 -0.89
CA THR A 101 -23.62 -24.04 -0.62
C THR A 101 -24.68 -23.02 -0.25
N ASN A 102 -24.28 -21.85 0.18
CA ASN A 102 -25.14 -20.76 0.65
C ASN A 102 -24.68 -19.43 0.04
N ALA A 103 -24.39 -18.46 0.90
CA ALA A 103 -23.89 -17.15 0.50
C ALA A 103 -22.60 -16.82 1.27
N GLY A 104 -21.69 -16.10 0.63
CA GLY A 104 -20.49 -15.52 1.23
C GLY A 104 -20.52 -14.01 1.14
N ILE A 105 -19.90 -13.33 2.11
CA ILE A 105 -19.63 -11.90 2.09
C ILE A 105 -18.12 -11.67 2.19
N LEU A 106 -17.61 -10.74 1.40
CA LEU A 106 -16.20 -10.34 1.39
C LEU A 106 -16.09 -8.83 1.53
N ASP A 107 -15.28 -8.36 2.47
CA ASP A 107 -14.89 -6.95 2.55
C ASP A 107 -13.73 -6.67 1.60
N ALA A 108 -14.04 -6.08 0.45
CA ALA A 108 -13.07 -5.69 -0.57
C ALA A 108 -12.58 -4.23 -0.42
N SER A 109 -12.86 -3.59 0.72
CA SER A 109 -12.53 -2.17 0.92
C SER A 109 -11.03 -1.89 0.94
N THR A 110 -10.19 -2.90 1.16
CA THR A 110 -8.73 -2.76 1.18
C THR A 110 -8.09 -2.67 -0.21
N LEU A 111 -8.79 -3.10 -1.26
CA LEU A 111 -8.29 -2.97 -2.64
C LEU A 111 -8.04 -1.50 -2.98
N GLY A 112 -7.02 -1.21 -3.78
CA GLY A 112 -6.82 0.13 -4.34
C GLY A 112 -7.99 0.53 -5.24
N LYS A 113 -8.32 1.82 -5.29
CA LYS A 113 -9.30 2.41 -6.20
C LYS A 113 -8.67 3.63 -6.83
N ILE A 114 -8.64 3.66 -8.15
CA ILE A 114 -8.11 4.76 -8.93
C ILE A 114 -9.23 5.24 -9.85
N ASP A 115 -9.53 6.52 -9.79
CA ASP A 115 -10.49 7.20 -10.64
C ASP A 115 -9.75 7.78 -11.84
N ILE A 116 -10.21 7.47 -13.06
CA ILE A 116 -9.60 7.90 -14.31
C ILE A 116 -10.65 8.63 -15.15
N GLN A 117 -10.39 9.87 -15.45
CA GLN A 117 -11.28 10.74 -16.22
C GLN A 117 -10.51 11.48 -17.30
N GLY A 118 -11.10 11.59 -18.48
CA GLY A 118 -10.52 12.29 -19.63
C GLY A 118 -11.05 11.76 -20.95
N SER A 119 -10.99 12.56 -22.01
CA SER A 119 -11.42 12.17 -23.35
C SER A 119 -10.65 10.97 -23.91
N ASP A 120 -9.44 10.78 -23.48
CA ASP A 120 -8.47 9.76 -23.86
C ASP A 120 -8.34 8.61 -22.83
N ALA A 121 -9.14 8.65 -21.75
CA ALA A 121 -9.09 7.66 -20.66
C ALA A 121 -9.19 6.21 -21.17
N SER A 122 -10.02 5.94 -22.21
CA SER A 122 -10.14 4.60 -22.77
C SER A 122 -8.90 4.16 -23.54
N GLU A 123 -8.25 5.08 -24.25
CA GLU A 123 -7.00 4.81 -24.96
C GLU A 123 -5.86 4.60 -23.97
N PHE A 124 -5.74 5.46 -22.96
CA PHE A 124 -4.77 5.31 -21.88
C PHE A 124 -4.88 3.93 -21.23
N LEU A 125 -6.09 3.50 -20.86
CA LEU A 125 -6.32 2.17 -20.29
C LEU A 125 -5.96 1.05 -21.27
N ASN A 126 -6.17 1.20 -22.58
CA ASN A 126 -5.76 0.23 -23.58
C ASN A 126 -4.24 0.08 -23.68
N ARG A 127 -3.47 1.11 -23.34
CA ARG A 127 -2.00 1.08 -23.37
C ARG A 127 -1.44 0.41 -22.12
N VAL A 128 -2.03 0.67 -20.94
CA VAL A 128 -1.48 0.17 -19.67
C VAL A 128 -1.97 -1.22 -19.28
N TYR A 129 -3.05 -1.70 -19.91
CA TYR A 129 -3.62 -3.04 -19.66
C TYR A 129 -3.64 -3.90 -20.91
N THR A 130 -3.73 -5.20 -20.72
CA THR A 130 -3.82 -6.19 -21.81
C THR A 130 -5.20 -6.25 -22.49
N ASN A 131 -6.18 -5.51 -22.01
CA ASN A 131 -7.58 -5.58 -22.45
C ASN A 131 -7.99 -4.39 -23.32
N ALA A 132 -9.03 -4.56 -24.13
CA ALA A 132 -9.61 -3.49 -24.96
C ALA A 132 -10.71 -2.73 -24.20
N TRP A 133 -10.32 -1.70 -23.47
CA TRP A 133 -11.23 -0.91 -22.64
C TRP A 133 -12.15 0.01 -23.45
N SER A 134 -11.71 0.49 -24.60
CA SER A 134 -12.54 1.26 -25.53
C SER A 134 -13.82 0.52 -25.98
N LYS A 135 -13.78 -0.82 -25.96
CA LYS A 135 -14.93 -1.69 -26.28
C LYS A 135 -15.80 -2.04 -25.08
N LEU A 136 -15.46 -1.56 -23.88
CA LEU A 136 -16.27 -1.80 -22.68
C LEU A 136 -17.48 -0.87 -22.69
N ALA A 137 -18.68 -1.42 -22.60
CA ALA A 137 -19.90 -0.63 -22.53
C ALA A 137 -20.02 0.12 -21.19
N ILE A 138 -20.65 1.28 -21.18
CA ILE A 138 -20.96 2.04 -19.96
C ILE A 138 -21.78 1.19 -19.00
N GLY A 139 -21.48 1.24 -17.71
CA GLY A 139 -22.09 0.43 -16.66
C GLY A 139 -21.60 -1.01 -16.60
N LYS A 140 -20.62 -1.38 -17.42
CA LYS A 140 -19.98 -2.70 -17.37
C LYS A 140 -18.59 -2.63 -16.75
N CYS A 141 -18.15 -3.76 -16.24
CA CYS A 141 -16.81 -3.95 -15.71
C CYS A 141 -16.10 -5.11 -16.41
N ARG A 142 -14.79 -5.09 -16.34
CA ARG A 142 -13.92 -6.13 -16.88
C ARG A 142 -12.69 -6.29 -16.02
N TYR A 143 -12.31 -7.54 -15.77
CA TYR A 143 -11.03 -7.87 -15.17
C TYR A 143 -9.90 -7.67 -16.19
N GLY A 144 -8.78 -7.15 -15.75
CA GLY A 144 -7.62 -6.88 -16.57
C GLY A 144 -6.30 -7.15 -15.86
N LEU A 145 -5.27 -7.40 -16.66
CA LEU A 145 -3.90 -7.57 -16.22
C LEU A 145 -3.06 -6.40 -16.71
N MET A 146 -2.26 -5.84 -15.82
CA MET A 146 -1.19 -4.90 -16.12
C MET A 146 0.13 -5.66 -16.15
N LEU A 147 0.93 -5.49 -17.18
CA LEU A 147 2.20 -6.18 -17.36
C LEU A 147 3.35 -5.19 -17.26
N ASN A 148 4.51 -5.72 -16.89
CA ASN A 148 5.79 -5.07 -17.08
C ASN A 148 6.30 -5.26 -18.52
N GLU A 149 7.39 -4.59 -18.85
CA GLU A 149 8.04 -4.66 -20.17
C GLU A 149 8.55 -6.06 -20.51
N ASP A 150 8.87 -6.87 -19.51
CA ASP A 150 9.26 -8.27 -19.64
C ASP A 150 8.06 -9.24 -19.77
N GLY A 151 6.83 -8.72 -19.78
CA GLY A 151 5.60 -9.48 -19.88
C GLY A 151 5.14 -10.13 -18.58
N MET A 152 5.82 -9.89 -17.46
CA MET A 152 5.39 -10.38 -16.15
C MET A 152 4.26 -9.53 -15.59
N VAL A 153 3.35 -10.17 -14.84
CA VAL A 153 2.23 -9.47 -14.21
C VAL A 153 2.73 -8.45 -13.21
N TYR A 154 2.37 -7.20 -13.43
CA TYR A 154 2.66 -6.09 -12.53
C TYR A 154 1.58 -5.90 -11.47
N ASP A 155 0.33 -5.87 -11.91
CA ASP A 155 -0.86 -5.83 -11.06
C ASP A 155 -2.08 -6.34 -11.83
N ASP A 156 -3.18 -6.55 -11.11
CA ASP A 156 -4.45 -6.98 -11.68
C ASP A 156 -5.60 -6.27 -10.98
N GLY A 157 -6.75 -6.25 -11.64
CA GLY A 157 -7.93 -5.65 -11.04
C GLY A 157 -9.12 -5.59 -11.98
N VAL A 158 -10.19 -5.01 -11.47
CA VAL A 158 -11.43 -4.81 -12.20
C VAL A 158 -11.58 -3.33 -12.54
N THR A 159 -11.75 -3.03 -13.81
CA THR A 159 -12.05 -1.66 -14.26
C THR A 159 -13.52 -1.60 -14.69
N THR A 160 -14.22 -0.59 -14.19
CA THR A 160 -15.63 -0.31 -14.49
C THR A 160 -15.71 0.98 -15.28
N ARG A 161 -16.47 0.98 -16.39
CA ARG A 161 -16.78 2.20 -17.14
C ARG A 161 -18.03 2.85 -16.57
N LEU A 162 -17.88 3.99 -15.91
CA LEU A 162 -19.00 4.72 -15.29
C LEU A 162 -19.67 5.70 -16.26
N GLY A 163 -18.93 6.22 -17.22
CA GLY A 163 -19.38 7.17 -18.21
C GLY A 163 -18.57 7.08 -19.50
N GLU A 164 -18.85 7.96 -20.45
CA GLU A 164 -18.13 7.99 -21.73
C GLU A 164 -16.63 8.10 -21.52
N ASN A 165 -16.20 9.03 -20.68
CA ASN A 165 -14.82 9.36 -20.41
C ASN A 165 -14.45 9.16 -18.93
N HIS A 166 -15.15 8.24 -18.23
CA HIS A 166 -14.98 8.02 -16.80
C HIS A 166 -14.90 6.55 -16.46
N TYR A 167 -13.81 6.16 -15.82
CA TYR A 167 -13.54 4.80 -15.38
C TYR A 167 -13.11 4.81 -13.90
N ILE A 168 -13.45 3.75 -13.20
CA ILE A 168 -12.87 3.42 -11.89
C ILE A 168 -12.21 2.06 -11.98
N MET A 169 -10.95 1.98 -11.59
CA MET A 169 -10.21 0.74 -11.56
C MET A 169 -9.87 0.34 -10.14
N THR A 170 -9.85 -0.97 -9.88
CA THR A 170 -9.28 -1.53 -8.65
C THR A 170 -7.87 -2.04 -8.92
N THR A 171 -7.06 -2.08 -7.87
CA THR A 171 -5.72 -2.70 -7.84
C THR A 171 -5.65 -3.69 -6.70
N THR A 172 -4.59 -4.50 -6.64
CA THR A 172 -4.29 -5.25 -5.43
C THR A 172 -4.09 -4.30 -4.24
N THR A 173 -4.35 -4.77 -3.04
CA THR A 173 -4.25 -3.94 -1.82
C THR A 173 -2.86 -3.36 -1.64
N GLY A 174 -1.83 -4.17 -1.82
CA GLY A 174 -0.42 -3.75 -1.69
C GLY A 174 0.10 -2.96 -2.89
N GLY A 175 -0.49 -3.14 -4.08
CA GLY A 175 -0.06 -2.54 -5.34
C GLY A 175 -0.54 -1.11 -5.58
N ALA A 176 -1.53 -0.62 -4.82
CA ALA A 176 -2.21 0.63 -5.12
C ALA A 176 -1.28 1.83 -5.35
N ALA A 177 -0.28 2.02 -4.49
CA ALA A 177 0.65 3.14 -4.59
C ALA A 177 1.61 3.00 -5.78
N THR A 178 2.11 1.79 -6.04
CA THR A 178 3.04 1.52 -7.16
C THR A 178 2.33 1.60 -8.49
N VAL A 179 1.09 1.13 -8.58
CA VAL A 179 0.26 1.28 -9.78
C VAL A 179 -0.01 2.76 -10.05
N MET A 180 -0.40 3.53 -9.02
CA MET A 180 -0.63 4.97 -9.18
C MET A 180 0.62 5.68 -9.68
N ALA A 181 1.79 5.40 -9.10
CA ALA A 181 3.06 5.98 -9.55
C ALA A 181 3.37 5.64 -11.01
N LYS A 182 3.14 4.37 -11.43
CA LYS A 182 3.33 3.96 -12.82
C LYS A 182 2.39 4.70 -13.78
N LEU A 183 1.11 4.88 -13.41
CA LEU A 183 0.14 5.62 -14.22
C LEU A 183 0.52 7.09 -14.35
N GLU A 184 0.97 7.72 -13.26
CA GLU A 184 1.46 9.10 -13.26
C GLU A 184 2.71 9.27 -14.15
N ASP A 185 3.61 8.31 -14.13
CA ASP A 185 4.80 8.30 -14.98
C ASP A 185 4.42 8.25 -16.47
N PHE A 186 3.51 7.37 -16.85
CA PHE A 186 2.98 7.31 -18.22
C PHE A 186 2.29 8.61 -18.64
N LEU A 187 1.53 9.25 -17.77
CA LEU A 187 0.86 10.53 -18.06
C LEU A 187 1.85 11.67 -18.33
N GLN A 188 3.09 11.57 -17.85
CA GLN A 188 4.11 12.59 -18.01
C GLN A 188 5.06 12.32 -19.19
N THR A 189 5.16 11.07 -19.62
CA THR A 189 6.17 10.64 -20.61
C THR A 189 5.58 10.25 -21.96
N GLU A 190 4.30 9.95 -22.04
CA GLU A 190 3.57 9.53 -23.25
C GLU A 190 2.49 10.55 -23.65
#